data_81fedc1ca28bea43a09eab3bc97bcb11
#
_entry.id   81fedc1ca28bea43a09eab3bc97bcb11
#
_cell.length_a   1.000
_cell.length_b   1.000
_cell.length_c   1.000
_cell.angle_alpha   90.00
_cell.angle_beta   90.00
_cell.angle_gamma   90.00
#
_symmetry.space_group_name_H-M   'P 1'
#
loop_
_entity.id
_entity.type
_entity.pdbx_description
1 polymer ?
#
loop_
_entity_poly.entity_id
_entity_poly.type
_entity_poly.pdbx_seq_one_letter_code
_entity_poly.pdbx_strand_id
1 'polypeptide(L)'
;MRKFLFAVAAASAAAAITFRFAVRPWWKSWGVNPQEIASALPGDDVIVNANAGETRAITIDAPPAAVWPWLMQMGYGRGGWYSYDAMDMQGASTFRVMPELQDLNVGDVVPTHPGGGFVVSQLEPNRALVLYLDTDLVRGQAEAARAEGAPEGSANIRATGALMENTQPAEFSASWAFILEELPSGQTRLIERFRVRFGETDKPWTRYTLPFMGFGVFVMMRKQLLGIKRRVEASAEPIEVLA
;
A
#
# COMPACT_ATOMS: atom_id res chain seq x y z
N MET A 1 -29.38 10.37 -34.44
CA MET A 1 -27.91 10.20 -34.33
C MET A 1 -27.26 11.35 -33.55
N ARG A 2 -27.39 12.64 -33.95
CA ARG A 2 -26.75 13.79 -33.26
C ARG A 2 -27.19 13.90 -31.78
N LYS A 3 -28.49 13.76 -31.44
CA LYS A 3 -28.97 13.82 -30.04
C LYS A 3 -28.39 12.70 -29.16
N PHE A 4 -28.21 11.50 -29.71
CA PHE A 4 -27.57 10.38 -29.01
C PHE A 4 -26.09 10.66 -28.73
N LEU A 5 -25.35 11.18 -29.73
CA LEU A 5 -23.95 11.56 -29.56
C LEU A 5 -23.75 12.68 -28.53
N PHE A 6 -24.65 13.67 -28.50
CA PHE A 6 -24.66 14.72 -27.47
C PHE A 6 -24.93 14.15 -26.08
N ALA A 7 -25.88 13.22 -25.94
CA ALA A 7 -26.17 12.58 -24.65
C ALA A 7 -24.97 11.77 -24.13
N VAL A 8 -24.33 11.00 -25.01
CA VAL A 8 -23.12 10.23 -24.65
C VAL A 8 -21.97 11.17 -24.25
N ALA A 9 -21.71 12.24 -25.01
CA ALA A 9 -20.68 13.22 -24.67
C ALA A 9 -20.96 13.92 -23.33
N ALA A 10 -22.19 14.31 -23.08
CA ALA A 10 -22.59 14.93 -21.81
C ALA A 10 -22.44 13.96 -20.62
N ALA A 11 -22.85 12.70 -20.79
CA ALA A 11 -22.67 11.67 -19.78
C ALA A 11 -21.18 11.39 -19.47
N SER A 12 -20.34 11.31 -20.51
CA SER A 12 -18.90 11.13 -20.37
C SER A 12 -18.24 12.31 -19.65
N ALA A 13 -18.63 13.55 -20.01
CA ALA A 13 -18.15 14.76 -19.33
C ALA A 13 -18.57 14.79 -17.85
N ALA A 14 -19.82 14.46 -17.54
CA ALA A 14 -20.31 14.37 -16.18
C ALA A 14 -19.57 13.29 -15.36
N ALA A 15 -19.33 12.12 -15.94
CA ALA A 15 -18.56 11.04 -15.32
C ALA A 15 -17.10 11.49 -15.04
N ALA A 16 -16.46 12.16 -15.99
CA ALA A 16 -15.09 12.68 -15.82
C ALA A 16 -15.02 13.76 -14.73
N ILE A 17 -15.99 14.66 -14.67
CA ILE A 17 -16.10 15.69 -13.63
C ILE A 17 -16.32 15.05 -12.26
N THR A 18 -17.27 14.11 -12.16
CA THR A 18 -17.53 13.38 -10.91
C THR A 18 -16.28 12.62 -10.44
N PHE A 19 -15.62 11.92 -11.35
CA PHE A 19 -14.35 11.23 -11.03
C PHE A 19 -13.29 12.21 -10.53
N ARG A 20 -13.08 13.34 -11.23
CA ARG A 20 -12.03 14.32 -10.92
C ARG A 20 -12.26 15.03 -9.59
N PHE A 21 -13.50 15.38 -9.25
CA PHE A 21 -13.81 16.26 -8.13
C PHE A 21 -14.45 15.58 -6.93
N ALA A 22 -15.02 14.39 -7.08
CA ALA A 22 -15.62 13.66 -5.97
C ALA A 22 -14.88 12.33 -5.69
N VAL A 23 -14.77 11.46 -6.70
CA VAL A 23 -14.22 10.11 -6.48
C VAL A 23 -12.73 10.17 -6.16
N ARG A 24 -11.95 10.90 -6.95
CA ARG A 24 -10.49 10.97 -6.78
C ARG A 24 -10.05 11.60 -5.44
N PRO A 25 -10.60 12.71 -4.95
CA PRO A 25 -10.28 13.23 -3.62
C PRO A 25 -10.65 12.25 -2.51
N TRP A 26 -11.85 11.65 -2.58
CA TRP A 26 -12.33 10.69 -1.59
C TRP A 26 -11.41 9.48 -1.44
N TRP A 27 -10.97 8.86 -2.52
CA TRP A 27 -10.11 7.68 -2.43
C TRP A 27 -8.69 8.00 -1.96
N LYS A 28 -8.19 9.21 -2.28
CA LYS A 28 -6.84 9.65 -1.88
C LYS A 28 -6.73 9.96 -0.39
N SER A 29 -7.84 10.28 0.23
CA SER A 29 -7.93 10.69 1.64
C SER A 29 -8.99 9.89 2.40
N TRP A 30 -9.15 8.61 2.04
CA TRP A 30 -10.14 7.77 2.69
C TRP A 30 -9.84 7.58 4.17
N GLY A 31 -10.82 7.97 5.00
CA GLY A 31 -10.78 7.77 6.45
C GLY A 31 -9.91 8.78 7.21
N VAL A 32 -9.21 9.71 6.55
CA VAL A 32 -8.40 10.75 7.22
C VAL A 32 -9.13 12.07 7.33
N ASN A 33 -8.73 12.87 8.33
CA ASN A 33 -9.13 14.26 8.46
C ASN A 33 -8.10 15.21 7.80
N PRO A 34 -8.44 16.49 7.55
CA PRO A 34 -7.53 17.45 6.93
C PRO A 34 -6.22 17.68 7.70
N GLN A 35 -6.24 17.59 9.03
CA GLN A 35 -5.05 17.75 9.87
C GLN A 35 -4.07 16.60 9.66
N GLU A 36 -4.55 15.34 9.61
CA GLU A 36 -3.72 14.17 9.35
C GLU A 36 -3.07 14.23 7.96
N ILE A 37 -3.75 14.82 6.96
CA ILE A 37 -3.17 15.03 5.63
C ILE A 37 -2.04 16.07 5.68
N ALA A 38 -2.24 17.16 6.43
CA ALA A 38 -1.32 18.28 6.49
C ALA A 38 -0.15 18.09 7.46
N SER A 39 -0.27 17.17 8.43
CA SER A 39 0.77 16.92 9.42
C SER A 39 2.01 16.28 8.80
N ALA A 40 3.18 16.64 9.34
CA ALA A 40 4.40 15.91 9.06
C ALA A 40 4.37 14.57 9.77
N LEU A 41 4.61 13.49 9.03
CA LEU A 41 4.59 12.12 9.53
C LEU A 41 5.95 11.44 9.31
N PRO A 42 6.30 10.42 10.11
CA PRO A 42 7.46 9.58 9.86
C PRO A 42 7.48 9.11 8.40
N GLY A 43 8.66 9.21 7.73
CA GLY A 43 8.84 8.84 6.34
C GLY A 43 8.54 9.93 5.31
N ASP A 44 8.06 11.11 5.71
CA ASP A 44 7.88 12.24 4.79
C ASP A 44 9.20 12.79 4.24
N ASP A 45 10.27 12.63 5.00
CA ASP A 45 11.65 12.99 4.68
C ASP A 45 12.33 12.03 3.69
N VAL A 46 11.84 10.79 3.57
CA VAL A 46 12.39 9.78 2.66
C VAL A 46 12.21 10.19 1.19
N ILE A 47 11.06 10.79 0.84
CA ILE A 47 10.78 11.34 -0.50
C ILE A 47 10.49 12.83 -0.38
N VAL A 48 11.53 13.65 -0.41
CA VAL A 48 11.42 15.11 -0.19
C VAL A 48 10.54 15.79 -1.25
N ASN A 49 10.67 15.42 -2.52
CA ASN A 49 9.98 16.06 -3.64
C ASN A 49 8.94 15.13 -4.26
N ALA A 50 8.09 14.50 -3.44
CA ALA A 50 7.01 13.67 -3.94
C ALA A 50 6.05 14.50 -4.82
N ASN A 51 5.76 14.02 -6.03
CA ASN A 51 4.81 14.64 -6.96
C ASN A 51 3.47 13.89 -7.05
N ALA A 52 3.37 12.77 -6.33
CA ALA A 52 2.14 12.04 -6.09
C ALA A 52 2.13 11.49 -4.66
N GLY A 53 0.95 11.33 -4.08
CA GLY A 53 0.81 10.76 -2.75
C GLY A 53 -0.63 10.64 -2.32
N GLU A 54 -0.83 9.81 -1.31
CA GLU A 54 -2.13 9.47 -0.75
C GLU A 54 -1.97 9.19 0.74
N THR A 55 -2.96 9.61 1.53
CA THR A 55 -2.99 9.33 2.98
C THR A 55 -4.33 8.72 3.31
N ARG A 56 -4.33 7.62 4.03
CA ARG A 56 -5.52 6.90 4.47
C ARG A 56 -5.38 6.55 5.93
N ALA A 57 -6.50 6.35 6.61
CA ALA A 57 -6.43 5.93 8.00
C ALA A 57 -7.68 5.17 8.41
N ILE A 58 -7.50 4.39 9.49
CA ILE A 58 -8.56 3.66 10.16
C ILE A 58 -8.30 3.66 11.66
N THR A 59 -9.36 3.62 12.47
CA THR A 59 -9.24 3.42 13.91
C THR A 59 -9.46 1.94 14.22
N ILE A 60 -8.54 1.37 15.02
CA ILE A 60 -8.53 -0.02 15.47
C ILE A 60 -8.78 -0.04 16.97
N ASP A 61 -9.69 -0.88 17.45
CA ASP A 61 -10.05 -1.01 18.85
C ASP A 61 -9.05 -1.92 19.59
N ALA A 62 -7.82 -1.44 19.65
CA ALA A 62 -6.71 -2.07 20.34
C ALA A 62 -5.53 -1.10 20.47
N PRO A 63 -4.64 -1.25 21.47
CA PRO A 63 -3.47 -0.41 21.63
C PRO A 63 -2.42 -0.66 20.52
N PRO A 64 -1.49 0.28 20.26
CA PRO A 64 -0.45 0.15 19.22
C PRO A 64 0.38 -1.13 19.34
N ALA A 65 0.67 -1.57 20.55
CA ALA A 65 1.41 -2.80 20.80
C ALA A 65 0.71 -4.08 20.28
N ALA A 66 -0.62 -4.07 20.18
CA ALA A 66 -1.38 -5.16 19.59
C ALA A 66 -1.44 -5.09 18.06
N VAL A 67 -1.31 -3.90 17.48
CA VAL A 67 -1.28 -3.68 16.03
C VAL A 67 0.10 -3.97 15.44
N TRP A 68 1.15 -3.57 16.15
CA TRP A 68 2.52 -3.62 15.70
C TRP A 68 2.98 -4.99 15.15
N PRO A 69 2.73 -6.11 15.82
CA PRO A 69 3.16 -7.42 15.34
C PRO A 69 2.59 -7.78 13.95
N TRP A 70 1.42 -7.28 13.62
CA TRP A 70 0.81 -7.49 12.30
C TRP A 70 1.52 -6.70 11.20
N LEU A 71 2.07 -5.51 11.51
CA LEU A 71 2.89 -4.76 10.58
C LEU A 71 4.24 -5.44 10.37
N MET A 72 4.86 -5.94 11.44
CA MET A 72 6.17 -6.60 11.40
C MET A 72 6.20 -7.84 10.51
N GLN A 73 5.12 -8.58 10.44
CA GLN A 73 5.06 -9.83 9.68
C GLN A 73 4.49 -9.68 8.26
N MET A 74 4.14 -8.46 7.81
CA MET A 74 3.62 -8.25 6.45
C MET A 74 4.60 -8.71 5.37
N GLY A 75 4.07 -9.02 4.21
CA GLY A 75 4.84 -9.31 3.00
C GLY A 75 4.52 -10.66 2.36
N TYR A 76 4.94 -10.78 1.09
CA TYR A 76 4.89 -12.01 0.32
C TYR A 76 5.80 -13.07 0.97
N GLY A 77 5.33 -14.30 1.12
CA GLY A 77 6.09 -15.37 1.80
C GLY A 77 6.20 -15.19 3.33
N ARG A 78 5.58 -14.18 3.90
CA ARG A 78 5.50 -13.87 5.33
C ARG A 78 4.05 -14.03 5.83
N GLY A 79 3.55 -13.12 6.66
CA GLY A 79 2.17 -13.14 7.16
C GLY A 79 1.11 -12.78 6.12
N GLY A 80 1.52 -12.31 4.94
CA GLY A 80 0.63 -11.81 3.88
C GLY A 80 0.43 -10.30 3.93
N TRP A 81 -0.27 -9.77 2.93
CA TRP A 81 -0.57 -8.34 2.83
C TRP A 81 -1.93 -7.96 3.41
N TYR A 82 -2.71 -8.95 3.90
CA TYR A 82 -4.05 -8.78 4.49
C TYR A 82 -5.07 -8.11 3.57
N SER A 83 -4.82 -8.13 2.27
CA SER A 83 -5.61 -7.51 1.22
C SER A 83 -6.41 -8.58 0.46
N TYR A 84 -6.25 -8.66 -0.86
CA TYR A 84 -6.87 -9.69 -1.69
C TYR A 84 -5.86 -10.79 -1.97
N ASP A 85 -5.92 -11.89 -1.22
CA ASP A 85 -4.95 -12.98 -1.30
C ASP A 85 -4.72 -13.50 -2.73
N ALA A 86 -5.77 -13.55 -3.55
CA ALA A 86 -5.65 -13.94 -4.96
C ALA A 86 -4.85 -12.93 -5.81
N MET A 87 -4.81 -11.65 -5.41
CA MET A 87 -4.05 -10.59 -6.08
C MET A 87 -2.66 -10.44 -5.47
N ASP A 88 -2.54 -10.66 -4.17
CA ASP A 88 -1.28 -10.64 -3.42
C ASP A 88 -0.40 -11.86 -3.73
N MET A 89 -0.91 -12.81 -4.51
CA MET A 89 -0.21 -13.91 -5.19
C MET A 89 0.49 -14.92 -4.28
N GLN A 90 -0.01 -15.06 -3.04
CA GLN A 90 0.67 -15.86 -2.02
C GLN A 90 -0.18 -16.96 -1.40
N GLY A 91 -1.45 -17.07 -1.68
CA GLY A 91 -2.36 -17.86 -0.87
C GLY A 91 -2.93 -17.05 0.31
N ALA A 92 -3.52 -17.71 1.29
CA ALA A 92 -4.23 -17.03 2.37
C ALA A 92 -3.29 -16.30 3.33
N SER A 93 -3.56 -15.03 3.58
CA SER A 93 -2.90 -14.26 4.65
C SER A 93 -3.23 -14.87 6.02
N THR A 94 -2.24 -14.90 6.91
CA THR A 94 -2.39 -15.47 8.26
C THR A 94 -3.42 -14.74 9.12
N PHE A 95 -4.03 -15.47 10.06
CA PHE A 95 -4.90 -14.92 11.11
C PHE A 95 -4.28 -15.02 12.51
N ARG A 96 -2.97 -15.27 12.61
CA ARG A 96 -2.23 -15.31 13.86
C ARG A 96 -0.96 -14.48 13.76
N VAL A 97 -0.50 -13.97 14.88
CA VAL A 97 0.85 -13.42 15.00
C VAL A 97 1.85 -14.57 14.94
N MET A 98 2.89 -14.40 14.14
CA MET A 98 3.95 -15.38 13.90
C MET A 98 5.22 -14.89 14.61
N PRO A 99 5.62 -15.51 15.74
CA PRO A 99 6.78 -15.06 16.51
C PRO A 99 8.08 -15.05 15.68
N GLU A 100 8.22 -15.97 14.75
CA GLU A 100 9.36 -16.12 13.83
C GLU A 100 9.49 -14.99 12.80
N LEU A 101 8.50 -14.10 12.69
CA LEU A 101 8.50 -12.98 11.74
C LEU A 101 8.54 -11.61 12.43
N GLN A 102 8.96 -11.56 13.70
CA GLN A 102 8.95 -10.32 14.49
C GLN A 102 10.33 -9.64 14.58
N ASP A 103 11.32 -10.09 13.83
CA ASP A 103 12.72 -9.64 13.84
C ASP A 103 13.09 -8.70 12.67
N LEU A 104 12.09 -8.06 12.06
CA LEU A 104 12.32 -7.13 10.95
C LEU A 104 13.16 -5.93 11.40
N ASN A 105 14.17 -5.57 10.60
CA ASN A 105 15.14 -4.51 10.88
C ASN A 105 15.22 -3.50 9.72
N VAL A 106 15.79 -2.34 9.98
CA VAL A 106 16.13 -1.38 8.93
C VAL A 106 17.12 -2.00 7.96
N GLY A 107 16.84 -1.89 6.67
CA GLY A 107 17.60 -2.53 5.59
C GLY A 107 17.02 -3.85 5.11
N ASP A 108 16.15 -4.50 5.88
CA ASP A 108 15.50 -5.75 5.46
C ASP A 108 14.50 -5.50 4.33
N VAL A 109 14.27 -6.52 3.51
CA VAL A 109 13.28 -6.47 2.44
C VAL A 109 11.94 -7.02 2.93
N VAL A 110 10.88 -6.25 2.77
CA VAL A 110 9.49 -6.71 2.88
C VAL A 110 9.02 -7.10 1.48
N PRO A 111 8.97 -8.39 1.15
CA PRO A 111 8.73 -8.83 -0.22
C PRO A 111 7.32 -8.51 -0.71
N THR A 112 7.19 -8.01 -1.94
CA THR A 112 5.92 -7.89 -2.64
C THR A 112 5.68 -9.02 -3.64
N HIS A 113 6.75 -9.72 -4.02
CA HIS A 113 6.77 -10.87 -4.91
C HIS A 113 8.08 -11.67 -4.71
N PRO A 114 8.27 -12.84 -5.33
CA PRO A 114 9.49 -13.66 -5.14
C PRO A 114 10.80 -12.96 -5.51
N GLY A 115 10.74 -11.95 -6.39
CA GLY A 115 11.94 -11.26 -6.88
C GLY A 115 12.31 -9.99 -6.11
N GLY A 116 11.59 -9.62 -5.06
CA GLY A 116 11.92 -8.44 -4.27
C GLY A 116 10.73 -7.72 -3.65
N GLY A 117 10.98 -6.54 -3.11
CA GLY A 117 9.99 -5.74 -2.41
C GLY A 117 10.55 -4.42 -1.89
N PHE A 118 9.83 -3.82 -0.97
CA PHE A 118 10.25 -2.61 -0.30
C PHE A 118 11.35 -2.89 0.73
N VAL A 119 12.29 -1.97 0.85
CA VAL A 119 13.30 -1.99 1.92
C VAL A 119 12.78 -1.20 3.11
N VAL A 120 12.98 -1.71 4.32
CA VAL A 120 12.67 -0.99 5.56
C VAL A 120 13.62 0.19 5.68
N SER A 121 13.10 1.41 5.61
CA SER A 121 13.85 2.66 5.72
C SER A 121 13.88 3.20 7.14
N GLN A 122 12.76 3.11 7.85
CA GLN A 122 12.65 3.55 9.24
C GLN A 122 11.79 2.55 10.02
N LEU A 123 12.17 2.29 11.27
CA LEU A 123 11.49 1.35 12.15
C LEU A 123 11.48 1.91 13.58
N GLU A 124 10.32 2.36 14.03
CA GLU A 124 10.09 2.83 15.38
C GLU A 124 9.03 1.92 16.03
N PRO A 125 9.44 1.04 16.97
CA PRO A 125 8.53 0.06 17.58
C PRO A 125 7.24 0.68 18.13
N ASN A 126 6.11 0.07 17.79
CA ASN A 126 4.75 0.51 18.13
C ASN A 126 4.37 1.91 17.61
N ARG A 127 5.16 2.51 16.74
CA ARG A 127 4.92 3.87 16.25
C ARG A 127 4.96 3.99 14.74
N ALA A 128 6.03 3.53 14.08
CA ALA A 128 6.16 3.72 12.63
C ALA A 128 6.98 2.62 11.96
N LEU A 129 6.47 2.13 10.84
CA LEU A 129 7.17 1.30 9.87
C LEU A 129 7.17 2.07 8.54
N VAL A 130 8.34 2.45 8.05
CA VAL A 130 8.50 3.14 6.77
C VAL A 130 9.28 2.27 5.79
N LEU A 131 8.65 2.02 4.67
CA LEU A 131 9.17 1.22 3.58
C LEU A 131 9.58 2.13 2.42
N TYR A 132 10.66 1.76 1.72
CA TYR A 132 11.20 2.49 0.58
C TYR A 132 11.44 1.57 -0.61
N LEU A 133 11.20 2.07 -1.80
CA LEU A 133 11.49 1.40 -3.06
C LEU A 133 11.82 2.44 -4.13
N ASP A 134 12.82 2.16 -4.96
CA ASP A 134 13.11 2.94 -6.16
C ASP A 134 13.49 2.04 -7.34
N THR A 135 13.71 2.65 -8.48
CA THR A 135 14.05 1.96 -9.72
C THR A 135 15.34 1.16 -9.62
N ASP A 136 16.35 1.66 -8.90
CA ASP A 136 17.64 0.98 -8.78
C ASP A 136 17.54 -0.23 -7.85
N LEU A 137 16.80 -0.11 -6.74
CA LEU A 137 16.49 -1.26 -5.87
C LEU A 137 15.71 -2.34 -6.62
N VAL A 138 14.70 -1.96 -7.39
CA VAL A 138 13.92 -2.93 -8.21
C VAL A 138 14.84 -3.65 -9.19
N ARG A 139 15.74 -2.93 -9.86
CA ARG A 139 16.68 -3.51 -10.82
C ARG A 139 17.67 -4.46 -10.12
N GLY A 140 18.30 -4.00 -9.04
CA GLY A 140 19.26 -4.80 -8.28
C GLY A 140 18.64 -6.07 -7.69
N GLN A 141 17.44 -5.97 -7.11
CA GLN A 141 16.72 -7.14 -6.60
C GLN A 141 16.35 -8.12 -7.71
N ALA A 142 15.91 -7.64 -8.86
CA ALA A 142 15.58 -8.48 -10.01
C ALA A 142 16.81 -9.19 -10.58
N GLU A 143 17.97 -8.55 -10.61
CA GLU A 143 19.25 -9.14 -11.02
C GLU A 143 19.69 -10.22 -10.03
N ALA A 144 19.64 -9.93 -8.73
CA ALA A 144 19.97 -10.90 -7.68
C ALA A 144 19.06 -12.14 -7.73
N ALA A 145 17.75 -11.92 -7.84
CA ALA A 145 16.78 -13.01 -7.94
C ALA A 145 17.02 -13.92 -9.16
N ARG A 146 17.39 -13.34 -10.30
CA ARG A 146 17.76 -14.12 -11.49
C ARG A 146 19.05 -14.91 -11.28
N ALA A 147 20.07 -14.31 -10.64
CA ALA A 147 21.34 -14.97 -10.36
C ALA A 147 21.17 -16.15 -9.41
N GLU A 148 20.25 -16.06 -8.46
CA GLU A 148 19.91 -17.12 -7.50
C GLU A 148 18.95 -18.17 -8.08
N GLY A 149 18.49 -18.00 -9.32
CA GLY A 149 17.52 -18.92 -9.95
C GLY A 149 16.14 -18.87 -9.29
N ALA A 150 15.79 -17.72 -8.71
CA ALA A 150 14.48 -17.55 -8.09
C ALA A 150 13.37 -17.85 -9.10
N PRO A 151 12.29 -18.53 -8.68
CA PRO A 151 11.21 -18.88 -9.58
C PRO A 151 10.61 -17.60 -10.18
N GLU A 152 10.44 -17.60 -11.50
CA GLU A 152 9.62 -16.57 -12.14
C GLU A 152 8.26 -16.57 -11.46
N GLY A 153 7.83 -15.42 -10.95
CA GLY A 153 6.53 -15.30 -10.31
C GLY A 153 5.38 -15.83 -11.17
N SER A 154 4.22 -16.02 -10.59
CA SER A 154 3.02 -16.48 -11.29
C SER A 154 2.74 -15.64 -12.55
N ALA A 155 1.91 -16.15 -13.47
CA ALA A 155 1.53 -15.42 -14.69
C ALA A 155 0.98 -14.01 -14.38
N ASN A 156 0.30 -13.85 -13.25
CA ASN A 156 -0.22 -12.56 -12.80
C ASN A 156 0.90 -11.60 -12.36
N ILE A 157 1.94 -12.09 -11.67
CA ILE A 157 3.12 -11.30 -11.30
C ILE A 157 3.80 -10.77 -12.55
N ARG A 158 4.04 -11.64 -13.54
CA ARG A 158 4.64 -11.23 -14.80
C ARG A 158 3.78 -10.22 -15.56
N ALA A 159 2.46 -10.44 -15.62
CA ALA A 159 1.54 -9.53 -16.27
C ALA A 159 1.48 -8.16 -15.57
N THR A 160 1.47 -8.14 -14.23
CA THR A 160 1.50 -6.90 -13.45
C THR A 160 2.84 -6.18 -13.62
N GLY A 161 3.96 -6.88 -13.61
CA GLY A 161 5.29 -6.32 -13.88
C GLY A 161 5.37 -5.69 -15.26
N ALA A 162 4.94 -6.40 -16.31
CA ALA A 162 4.89 -5.89 -17.68
C ALA A 162 3.95 -4.68 -17.84
N LEU A 163 2.80 -4.68 -17.14
CA LEU A 163 1.90 -3.53 -17.13
C LEU A 163 2.57 -2.32 -16.47
N MET A 164 3.23 -2.51 -15.34
CA MET A 164 3.96 -1.45 -14.65
C MET A 164 5.10 -0.90 -15.50
N GLU A 165 5.93 -1.74 -16.07
CA GLU A 165 7.03 -1.34 -16.96
C GLU A 165 6.55 -0.48 -18.14
N ASN A 166 5.40 -0.81 -18.72
CA ASN A 166 4.83 -0.07 -19.83
C ASN A 166 4.07 1.20 -19.44
N THR A 167 3.62 1.31 -18.18
CA THR A 167 2.73 2.41 -17.74
C THR A 167 3.38 3.38 -16.77
N GLN A 168 4.48 3.00 -16.13
CA GLN A 168 5.23 3.88 -15.23
C GLN A 168 6.32 4.66 -15.97
N PRO A 169 6.73 5.84 -15.47
CA PRO A 169 7.99 6.48 -15.86
C PRO A 169 9.18 5.55 -15.65
N ALA A 170 10.25 5.76 -16.43
CA ALA A 170 11.47 4.96 -16.34
C ALA A 170 12.14 5.05 -14.97
N GLU A 171 11.94 6.17 -14.27
CA GLU A 171 12.47 6.40 -12.94
C GLU A 171 11.34 6.73 -11.96
N PHE A 172 11.38 6.10 -10.80
CA PHE A 172 10.52 6.43 -9.67
C PHE A 172 11.22 6.17 -8.34
N SER A 173 10.73 6.84 -7.30
CA SER A 173 10.99 6.47 -5.91
C SER A 173 9.70 6.56 -5.11
N ALA A 174 9.50 5.64 -4.19
CA ALA A 174 8.28 5.53 -3.39
C ALA A 174 8.61 5.26 -1.92
N SER A 175 7.86 5.90 -1.02
CA SER A 175 7.81 5.52 0.38
C SER A 175 6.40 5.10 0.77
N TRP A 176 6.32 4.12 1.65
CA TRP A 176 5.09 3.58 2.18
C TRP A 176 5.19 3.48 3.69
N ALA A 177 4.52 4.39 4.38
CA ALA A 177 4.59 4.52 5.82
C ALA A 177 3.30 4.03 6.49
N PHE A 178 3.46 3.27 7.55
CA PHE A 178 2.41 2.85 8.48
C PHE A 178 2.71 3.48 9.84
N ILE A 179 1.85 4.38 10.28
CA ILE A 179 2.03 5.15 11.51
C ILE A 179 0.93 4.76 12.49
N LEU A 180 1.32 4.49 13.72
CA LEU A 180 0.42 4.17 14.81
C LEU A 180 0.41 5.34 15.80
N GLU A 181 -0.78 5.90 16.03
CA GLU A 181 -1.00 6.93 17.04
C GLU A 181 -1.99 6.38 18.08
N GLU A 182 -1.59 6.40 19.34
CA GLU A 182 -2.49 6.01 20.43
C GLU A 182 -3.49 7.13 20.69
N LEU A 183 -4.77 6.80 20.66
CA LEU A 183 -5.85 7.72 20.99
C LEU A 183 -6.12 7.73 22.51
N PRO A 184 -6.69 8.81 23.06
CA PRO A 184 -7.04 8.89 24.49
C PRO A 184 -7.98 7.76 24.97
N SER A 185 -8.68 7.11 24.04
CA SER A 185 -9.54 5.95 24.32
C SER A 185 -8.77 4.62 24.46
N GLY A 186 -7.45 4.61 24.25
CA GLY A 186 -6.63 3.38 24.19
C GLY A 186 -6.68 2.67 22.84
N GLN A 187 -7.44 3.20 21.88
CA GLN A 187 -7.50 2.72 20.49
C GLN A 187 -6.27 3.19 19.71
N THR A 188 -5.99 2.53 18.61
CA THR A 188 -4.94 2.93 17.67
C THR A 188 -5.54 3.61 16.44
N ARG A 189 -5.03 4.78 16.12
CA ARG A 189 -5.16 5.39 14.80
C ARG A 189 -4.04 4.87 13.92
N LEU A 190 -4.36 4.01 12.97
CA LEU A 190 -3.43 3.52 11.95
C LEU A 190 -3.55 4.43 10.73
N ILE A 191 -2.50 5.19 10.46
CA ILE A 191 -2.37 6.07 9.29
C ILE A 191 -1.42 5.41 8.30
N GLU A 192 -1.86 5.28 7.06
CA GLU A 192 -1.09 4.80 5.94
C GLU A 192 -0.82 5.96 4.99
N ARG A 193 0.47 6.27 4.75
CA ARG A 193 0.88 7.31 3.82
C ARG A 193 1.78 6.74 2.74
N PHE A 194 1.34 6.87 1.50
CA PHE A 194 2.12 6.50 0.33
C PHE A 194 2.54 7.75 -0.43
N ARG A 195 3.83 7.90 -0.68
CA ARG A 195 4.40 9.04 -1.41
C ARG A 195 5.24 8.52 -2.55
N VAL A 196 5.12 9.16 -3.70
CA VAL A 196 5.88 8.78 -4.90
C VAL A 196 6.44 10.02 -5.56
N ARG A 197 7.68 9.92 -6.02
CA ARG A 197 8.27 10.80 -7.01
C ARG A 197 8.42 10.02 -8.30
N PHE A 198 7.67 10.41 -9.31
CA PHE A 198 7.88 9.95 -10.67
C PHE A 198 8.87 10.90 -11.36
N GLY A 199 9.86 10.34 -12.05
CA GLY A 199 10.74 11.06 -12.96
C GLY A 199 10.00 11.58 -14.19
N GLU A 200 10.73 12.24 -15.07
CA GLU A 200 10.20 12.66 -16.35
C GLU A 200 9.78 11.44 -17.18
N THR A 201 8.72 11.60 -17.95
CA THR A 201 8.23 10.54 -18.82
C THR A 201 8.04 11.06 -20.25
N ASP A 202 8.55 10.30 -21.20
CA ASP A 202 8.31 10.43 -22.63
C ASP A 202 6.98 9.78 -23.07
N LYS A 203 6.29 9.12 -22.13
CA LYS A 203 5.04 8.40 -22.36
C LYS A 203 3.83 9.27 -22.02
N PRO A 204 3.24 10.03 -22.98
CA PRO A 204 2.17 10.99 -22.69
C PRO A 204 0.89 10.36 -22.16
N TRP A 205 0.69 9.04 -22.34
CA TRP A 205 -0.47 8.31 -21.82
C TRP A 205 -0.39 8.03 -20.32
N THR A 206 0.78 8.13 -19.67
CA THR A 206 0.93 7.90 -18.23
C THR A 206 0.03 8.81 -17.40
N ARG A 207 -0.19 10.05 -17.83
CA ARG A 207 -1.14 10.99 -17.21
C ARG A 207 -2.57 10.46 -17.11
N TYR A 208 -2.94 9.52 -17.97
CA TYR A 208 -4.26 8.90 -18.00
C TYR A 208 -4.27 7.54 -17.27
N THR A 209 -3.21 6.75 -17.38
CA THR A 209 -3.13 5.41 -16.79
C THR A 209 -2.85 5.45 -15.29
N LEU A 210 -1.97 6.34 -14.82
CA LEU A 210 -1.63 6.48 -13.40
C LEU A 210 -2.85 6.68 -12.48
N PRO A 211 -3.88 7.51 -12.82
CA PRO A 211 -5.06 7.62 -11.99
C PRO A 211 -5.85 6.31 -11.85
N PHE A 212 -5.93 5.49 -12.90
CA PHE A 212 -6.62 4.19 -12.85
C PHE A 212 -5.83 3.17 -12.03
N MET A 213 -4.51 3.12 -12.21
CA MET A 213 -3.63 2.29 -11.37
C MET A 213 -3.75 2.67 -9.91
N GLY A 214 -3.72 3.98 -9.61
CA GLY A 214 -3.92 4.48 -8.25
C GLY A 214 -5.26 4.05 -7.64
N PHE A 215 -6.35 3.96 -8.42
CA PHE A 215 -7.62 3.42 -7.91
C PHE A 215 -7.52 1.93 -7.56
N GLY A 216 -6.84 1.12 -8.38
CA GLY A 216 -6.57 -0.28 -8.06
C GLY A 216 -5.77 -0.43 -6.77
N VAL A 217 -4.71 0.36 -6.62
CA VAL A 217 -3.89 0.43 -5.40
C VAL A 217 -4.76 0.82 -4.19
N PHE A 218 -5.63 1.83 -4.33
CA PHE A 218 -6.57 2.21 -3.27
C PHE A 218 -7.45 1.04 -2.80
N VAL A 219 -8.02 0.29 -3.73
CA VAL A 219 -8.90 -0.85 -3.39
C VAL A 219 -8.12 -1.89 -2.58
N MET A 220 -6.87 -2.16 -2.94
CA MET A 220 -5.98 -3.09 -2.22
C MET A 220 -5.59 -2.55 -0.84
N MET A 221 -5.11 -1.33 -0.76
CA MET A 221 -4.69 -0.68 0.50
C MET A 221 -5.85 -0.52 1.48
N ARG A 222 -7.02 -0.10 1.00
CA ARG A 222 -8.23 -0.06 1.83
C ARG A 222 -8.57 -1.44 2.40
N LYS A 223 -8.49 -2.48 1.58
CA LYS A 223 -8.72 -3.86 2.01
C LYS A 223 -7.68 -4.31 3.02
N GLN A 224 -6.41 -3.92 2.85
CA GLN A 224 -5.32 -4.19 3.77
C GLN A 224 -5.59 -3.55 5.15
N LEU A 225 -5.89 -2.26 5.21
CA LEU A 225 -6.21 -1.58 6.47
C LEU A 225 -7.37 -2.27 7.21
N LEU A 226 -8.45 -2.59 6.48
CA LEU A 226 -9.58 -3.34 7.04
C LEU A 226 -9.18 -4.77 7.44
N GLY A 227 -8.27 -5.38 6.73
CA GLY A 227 -7.72 -6.71 7.01
C GLY A 227 -6.88 -6.74 8.29
N ILE A 228 -6.05 -5.72 8.51
CA ILE A 228 -5.29 -5.52 9.76
C ILE A 228 -6.26 -5.32 10.92
N LYS A 229 -7.18 -4.35 10.80
CA LYS A 229 -8.20 -4.07 11.83
C LYS A 229 -8.90 -5.35 12.27
N ARG A 230 -9.46 -6.09 11.33
CA ARG A 230 -10.19 -7.33 11.62
C ARG A 230 -9.35 -8.35 12.38
N ARG A 231 -8.07 -8.50 12.04
CA ARG A 231 -7.16 -9.47 12.66
C ARG A 231 -6.78 -9.07 14.08
N VAL A 232 -6.46 -7.79 14.27
CA VAL A 232 -6.12 -7.25 15.59
C VAL A 232 -7.31 -7.38 16.54
N GLU A 233 -8.47 -6.93 16.13
CA GLU A 233 -9.67 -6.95 16.97
C GLU A 233 -10.14 -8.38 17.27
N ALA A 234 -10.08 -9.29 16.30
CA ALA A 234 -10.39 -10.70 16.55
C ALA A 234 -9.38 -11.40 17.49
N SER A 235 -8.13 -10.92 17.54
CA SER A 235 -7.12 -11.46 18.46
C SER A 235 -7.24 -10.92 19.87
N ALA A 236 -7.94 -9.80 20.05
CA ALA A 236 -8.19 -9.18 21.35
C ALA A 236 -9.45 -9.73 22.04
N GLU A 237 -10.36 -10.38 21.30
CA GLU A 237 -11.53 -11.02 21.90
C GLU A 237 -11.08 -12.25 22.73
N PRO A 238 -11.54 -12.37 23.99
CA PRO A 238 -11.32 -13.59 24.77
C PRO A 238 -11.93 -14.77 23.99
N ILE A 239 -11.18 -15.86 23.85
CA ILE A 239 -11.75 -17.13 23.36
C ILE A 239 -12.82 -17.54 24.37
N GLU A 240 -14.10 -17.35 24.07
CA GLU A 240 -15.17 -18.01 24.80
C GLU A 240 -14.96 -19.52 24.64
N VAL A 241 -14.37 -20.12 25.66
CA VAL A 241 -14.32 -21.57 25.77
C VAL A 241 -15.76 -22.01 25.96
N LEU A 242 -16.38 -22.49 24.90
CA LEU A 242 -17.65 -23.21 24.98
C LEU A 242 -17.42 -24.41 25.89
N ALA A 243 -17.92 -24.30 27.13
CA ALA A 243 -17.95 -25.35 28.12
C ALA A 243 -19.02 -26.39 27.79
#